data_8098af88e0acec1a1ef37347528e5234
#
_entry.id   8098af88e0acec1a1ef37347528e5234
#
_cell.length_a   1.000
_cell.length_b   1.000
_cell.length_c   1.000
_cell.angle_alpha   90.00
_cell.angle_beta   90.00
_cell.angle_gamma   90.00
#
_symmetry.space_group_name_H-M   'P 1'
#
loop_
_entity.id
_entity.type
_entity.pdbx_description
1 polymer ?
#
loop_
_entity_poly.entity_id
_entity_poly.type
_entity_poly.pdbx_seq_one_letter_code
_entity_poly.pdbx_strand_id
1 'polypeptide(L)'
;MTNRRRIRLFLDSNVLTGGLVSTWGLDKATLSLCAAQVCKLLLAEVVRDEVEENLLLHAERLSSLDADELIADYRRLIKLTKPELVPYPDKDLVHSSRSLIRHEADVPVLLSAMASKPDWLLTHNTKHFTKAVARRTSLRIATPAEFFRTLSTLFL
;
A
#
# COMPACT_ATOMS: atom_id res chain seq x y z
N MET A 1 20.94 5.65 22.56
CA MET A 1 20.37 5.20 21.27
C MET A 1 18.92 5.64 21.19
N THR A 2 18.67 6.62 20.37
CA THR A 2 17.29 7.00 20.06
C THR A 2 16.71 5.97 19.10
N ASN A 3 15.81 5.15 19.60
CA ASN A 3 15.08 4.19 18.79
C ASN A 3 14.07 5.01 17.96
N ARG A 4 14.50 5.50 16.79
CA ARG A 4 13.61 6.22 15.89
C ARG A 4 12.57 5.25 15.36
N ARG A 5 11.32 5.48 15.74
CA ARG A 5 10.20 4.73 15.20
C ARG A 5 10.17 4.93 13.69
N ARG A 6 10.14 3.82 12.94
CA ARG A 6 10.01 3.87 11.49
C ARG A 6 8.63 4.37 11.09
N ILE A 7 8.55 5.08 9.98
CA ILE A 7 7.27 5.50 9.39
C ILE A 7 6.54 4.24 8.92
N ARG A 8 5.30 4.09 9.37
CA ARG A 8 4.43 2.96 9.05
C ARG A 8 3.59 3.32 7.83
N LEU A 9 3.79 2.60 6.74
CA LEU A 9 3.11 2.86 5.47
C LEU A 9 2.15 1.73 5.13
N PHE A 10 0.88 2.08 4.97
CA PHE A 10 -0.11 1.19 4.36
C PHE A 10 -0.17 1.57 2.88
N LEU A 11 0.26 0.65 2.01
CA LEU A 11 0.26 0.88 0.57
C LEU A 11 -0.93 0.16 -0.06
N ASP A 12 -1.73 0.91 -0.82
CA ASP A 12 -2.80 0.32 -1.61
C ASP A 12 -2.21 -0.50 -2.77
N SER A 13 -3.00 -1.41 -3.31
CA SER A 13 -2.55 -2.32 -4.37
C SER A 13 -1.99 -1.61 -5.60
N ASN A 14 -2.57 -0.47 -5.97
CA ASN A 14 -2.10 0.30 -7.13
C ASN A 14 -0.68 0.87 -6.94
N VAL A 15 -0.30 1.22 -5.71
CA VAL A 15 1.07 1.68 -5.40
C VAL A 15 2.05 0.52 -5.44
N LEU A 16 1.69 -0.60 -4.82
CA LEU A 16 2.53 -1.81 -4.82
C LEU A 16 2.73 -2.34 -6.24
N THR A 17 1.65 -2.51 -6.98
CA THR A 17 1.72 -2.99 -8.37
C THR A 17 2.51 -2.01 -9.23
N GLY A 18 2.23 -0.72 -9.12
CA GLY A 18 2.93 0.32 -9.86
C GLY A 18 4.44 0.29 -9.63
N GLY A 19 4.87 0.12 -8.39
CA GLY A 19 6.29 0.05 -8.05
C GLY A 19 6.98 -1.23 -8.54
N LEU A 20 6.24 -2.34 -8.60
CA LEU A 20 6.78 -3.61 -9.09
C LEU A 20 6.94 -3.65 -10.60
N VAL A 21 5.97 -3.10 -11.35
CA VAL A 21 5.99 -3.13 -12.81
C VAL A 21 6.80 -2.00 -13.44
N SER A 22 7.10 -0.96 -12.68
CA SER A 22 7.86 0.20 -13.17
C SER A 22 9.34 0.06 -12.87
N THR A 23 10.19 0.63 -13.74
CA THR A 23 11.64 0.66 -13.53
C THR A 23 12.09 1.86 -12.73
N TRP A 24 11.24 2.89 -12.63
CA TRP A 24 11.53 4.15 -11.92
C TRP A 24 10.22 4.80 -11.48
N GLY A 25 10.32 5.88 -10.74
CA GLY A 25 9.17 6.68 -10.31
C GLY A 25 8.91 6.60 -8.81
N LEU A 26 7.89 7.31 -8.35
CA LEU A 26 7.60 7.48 -6.93
C LEU A 26 7.05 6.21 -6.27
N ASP A 27 6.31 5.39 -7.00
CA ASP A 27 5.85 4.10 -6.47
C ASP A 27 7.07 3.21 -6.18
N LYS A 28 8.00 3.15 -7.13
CA LYS A 28 9.25 2.39 -6.97
C LYS A 28 10.08 2.93 -5.81
N ALA A 29 10.20 4.25 -5.69
CA ALA A 29 10.91 4.90 -4.59
C ALA A 29 10.27 4.57 -3.24
N THR A 30 8.94 4.52 -3.17
CA THR A 30 8.22 4.13 -1.96
C THR A 30 8.57 2.70 -1.55
N LEU A 31 8.55 1.76 -2.51
CA LEU A 31 8.94 0.37 -2.25
C LEU A 31 10.40 0.28 -1.79
N SER A 32 11.27 1.08 -2.36
CA SER A 32 12.69 1.12 -1.98
C SER A 32 12.89 1.56 -0.53
N LEU A 33 12.11 2.53 -0.05
CA LEU A 33 12.15 2.94 1.37
C LEU A 33 11.73 1.80 2.29
N CYS A 34 10.73 1.03 1.88
CA CYS A 34 10.28 -0.13 2.66
C CYS A 34 11.30 -1.27 2.62
N ALA A 35 11.89 -1.55 1.45
CA ALA A 35 12.91 -2.58 1.30
C ALA A 35 14.17 -2.25 2.09
N ALA A 36 14.56 -0.98 2.15
CA ALA A 36 15.71 -0.51 2.93
C ALA A 36 15.41 -0.38 4.43
N GLN A 37 14.20 -0.70 4.88
CA GLN A 37 13.77 -0.61 6.28
C GLN A 37 13.77 0.83 6.83
N VAL A 38 13.74 1.83 5.97
CA VAL A 38 13.52 3.23 6.35
C VAL A 38 12.07 3.42 6.78
N CYS A 39 11.16 2.78 6.04
CA CYS A 39 9.74 2.71 6.38
C CYS A 39 9.33 1.28 6.65
N LYS A 40 8.29 1.07 7.45
CA LYS A 40 7.71 -0.24 7.71
C LYS A 40 6.48 -0.44 6.81
N LEU A 41 6.53 -1.48 5.97
CA LEU A 41 5.38 -1.83 5.13
C LEU A 41 4.32 -2.56 5.96
N LEU A 42 3.09 -2.07 5.88
CA LEU A 42 1.91 -2.74 6.40
C LEU A 42 1.19 -3.37 5.21
N LEU A 43 1.07 -4.68 5.21
CA LEU A 43 0.49 -5.42 4.07
C LEU A 43 -0.76 -6.16 4.52
N ALA A 44 -1.92 -5.64 4.09
CA ALA A 44 -3.19 -6.30 4.35
C ALA A 44 -3.36 -7.52 3.42
N GLU A 45 -3.95 -8.59 3.93
CA GLU A 45 -4.22 -9.78 3.13
C GLU A 45 -5.10 -9.45 1.92
N VAL A 46 -6.10 -8.58 2.08
CA VAL A 46 -6.96 -8.14 0.98
C VAL A 46 -6.16 -7.40 -0.10
N VAL A 47 -5.18 -6.59 0.29
CA VAL A 47 -4.31 -5.89 -0.64
C VAL A 47 -3.35 -6.85 -1.33
N ARG A 48 -2.78 -7.78 -0.57
CA ARG A 48 -1.89 -8.81 -1.11
C ARG A 48 -2.57 -9.63 -2.20
N ASP A 49 -3.79 -10.07 -1.97
CA ASP A 49 -4.55 -10.84 -2.96
C ASP A 49 -4.78 -10.03 -4.24
N GLU A 50 -5.10 -8.75 -4.09
CA GLU A 50 -5.31 -7.84 -5.23
C GLU A 50 -4.01 -7.61 -6.01
N VAL A 51 -2.90 -7.42 -5.31
CA VAL A 51 -1.57 -7.27 -5.95
C VAL A 51 -1.22 -8.53 -6.73
N GLU A 52 -1.38 -9.71 -6.12
CA GLU A 52 -1.06 -10.97 -6.78
C GLU A 52 -1.92 -11.18 -8.02
N GLU A 53 -3.21 -10.87 -7.97
CA GLU A 53 -4.10 -10.90 -9.12
C GLU A 53 -3.64 -9.94 -10.22
N ASN A 54 -3.31 -8.70 -9.85
CA ASN A 54 -2.82 -7.70 -10.80
C ASN A 54 -1.51 -8.13 -11.46
N LEU A 55 -0.59 -8.73 -10.70
CA LEU A 55 0.68 -9.22 -11.24
C LEU A 55 0.47 -10.37 -12.23
N LEU A 56 -0.44 -11.28 -11.94
CA LEU A 56 -0.78 -12.38 -12.84
C LEU A 56 -1.35 -11.85 -14.16
N LEU A 57 -2.26 -10.89 -14.09
CA LEU A 57 -2.82 -10.25 -15.28
C LEU A 57 -1.74 -9.53 -16.10
N HIS A 58 -0.82 -8.88 -15.43
CA HIS A 58 0.28 -8.18 -16.10
C HIS A 58 1.25 -9.18 -16.74
N ALA A 59 1.56 -10.28 -16.05
CA ALA A 59 2.46 -11.33 -16.52
C ALA A 59 1.97 -11.99 -17.80
N GLU A 60 0.66 -12.12 -17.99
CA GLU A 60 0.07 -12.68 -19.22
C GLU A 60 0.47 -11.92 -20.48
N ARG A 61 0.83 -10.64 -20.34
CA ARG A 61 1.24 -9.76 -21.46
C ARG A 61 2.74 -9.76 -21.71
N LEU A 62 3.50 -10.43 -20.86
CA LEU A 62 4.96 -10.45 -20.90
C LEU A 62 5.46 -11.77 -21.52
N SER A 63 6.73 -11.77 -21.95
CA SER A 63 7.43 -13.00 -22.26
C SER A 63 7.57 -13.86 -21.00
N SER A 64 7.78 -15.18 -21.16
CA SER A 64 7.98 -16.08 -20.02
C SER A 64 9.11 -15.61 -19.11
N LEU A 65 10.21 -15.14 -19.69
CA LEU A 65 11.38 -14.68 -18.94
C LEU A 65 11.05 -13.43 -18.11
N ASP A 66 10.38 -12.45 -18.73
CA ASP A 66 10.00 -11.22 -18.05
C ASP A 66 8.93 -11.47 -16.96
N ALA A 67 8.01 -12.40 -17.21
CA ALA A 67 7.02 -12.80 -16.21
C ALA A 67 7.69 -13.45 -15.01
N ASP A 68 8.66 -14.33 -15.21
CA ASP A 68 9.41 -14.97 -14.14
C ASP A 68 10.19 -13.94 -13.32
N GLU A 69 10.77 -12.95 -14.00
CA GLU A 69 11.51 -11.86 -13.36
C GLU A 69 10.58 -11.00 -12.48
N LEU A 70 9.38 -10.68 -12.96
CA LEU A 70 8.38 -9.92 -12.21
C LEU A 70 7.98 -10.67 -10.93
N ILE A 71 7.73 -11.97 -11.02
CA ILE A 71 7.39 -12.80 -9.87
C ILE A 71 8.56 -12.85 -8.87
N ALA A 72 9.79 -12.97 -9.37
CA ALA A 72 10.99 -12.97 -8.54
C ALA A 72 11.15 -11.63 -7.80
N ASP A 73 10.88 -10.51 -8.47
CA ASP A 73 10.94 -9.17 -7.87
C ASP A 73 9.91 -9.02 -6.76
N TYR A 74 8.71 -9.53 -6.98
CA TYR A 74 7.65 -9.51 -5.95
C TYR A 74 8.07 -10.31 -4.71
N ARG A 75 8.57 -11.52 -4.90
CA ARG A 75 9.05 -12.36 -3.79
C ARG A 75 10.20 -11.69 -3.03
N ARG A 76 11.11 -11.05 -3.76
CA ARG A 76 12.22 -10.30 -3.15
C ARG A 76 11.72 -9.12 -2.34
N LEU A 77 10.73 -8.39 -2.85
CA LEU A 77 10.12 -7.27 -2.14
C LEU A 77 9.54 -7.72 -0.80
N ILE A 78 8.74 -8.80 -0.80
CA ILE A 78 8.15 -9.35 0.43
C ILE A 78 9.25 -9.74 1.42
N LYS A 79 10.30 -10.40 0.94
CA LYS A 79 11.41 -10.82 1.79
C LYS A 79 12.17 -9.63 2.40
N LEU A 80 12.46 -8.61 1.60
CA LEU A 80 13.23 -7.44 2.04
C LEU A 80 12.45 -6.52 2.95
N THR A 81 11.17 -6.34 2.68
CA THR A 81 10.32 -5.42 3.45
C THR A 81 9.91 -6.00 4.80
N LYS A 82 9.89 -7.31 4.95
CA LYS A 82 9.41 -8.00 6.16
C LYS A 82 8.09 -7.37 6.65
N PRO A 83 7.04 -7.38 5.83
CA PRO A 83 5.85 -6.60 6.12
C PRO A 83 5.12 -7.07 7.37
N GLU A 84 4.49 -6.12 8.05
CA GLU A 84 3.51 -6.46 9.08
C GLU A 84 2.22 -6.85 8.36
N LEU A 85 1.80 -8.10 8.54
CA LEU A 85 0.60 -8.62 7.87
C LEU A 85 -0.65 -8.21 8.64
N VAL A 86 -1.65 -7.74 7.91
CA VAL A 86 -2.94 -7.34 8.48
C VAL A 86 -4.01 -8.30 7.97
N PRO A 87 -4.67 -9.06 8.85
CA PRO A 87 -5.64 -10.06 8.40
C PRO A 87 -6.89 -9.44 7.79
N TYR A 88 -7.64 -10.24 7.03
CA TYR A 88 -8.93 -9.82 6.51
C TYR A 88 -9.81 -9.31 7.66
N PRO A 89 -10.52 -8.19 7.45
CA PRO A 89 -11.45 -7.70 8.46
C PRO A 89 -12.65 -8.67 8.60
N ASP A 90 -13.26 -8.63 9.77
CA ASP A 90 -14.46 -9.41 10.05
C ASP A 90 -15.57 -9.02 9.07
N LYS A 91 -16.29 -10.00 8.54
CA LYS A 91 -17.36 -9.80 7.56
C LYS A 91 -18.50 -8.93 8.11
N ASP A 92 -18.85 -9.10 9.39
CA ASP A 92 -19.89 -8.30 10.01
C ASP A 92 -19.45 -6.84 10.14
N LEU A 93 -18.18 -6.61 10.47
CA LEU A 93 -17.61 -5.27 10.52
C LEU A 93 -17.59 -4.62 9.13
N VAL A 94 -17.23 -5.37 8.10
CA VAL A 94 -17.29 -4.88 6.70
C VAL A 94 -18.71 -4.43 6.36
N HIS A 95 -19.69 -5.27 6.68
CA HIS A 95 -21.09 -4.96 6.40
C HIS A 95 -21.56 -3.70 7.16
N SER A 96 -21.22 -3.57 8.41
CA SER A 96 -21.64 -2.42 9.25
C SER A 96 -20.87 -1.13 8.94
N SER A 97 -19.76 -1.20 8.21
CA SER A 97 -18.87 -0.07 7.92
C SER A 97 -19.05 0.51 6.52
N ARG A 98 -20.09 0.11 5.79
CA ARG A 98 -20.33 0.53 4.40
C ARG A 98 -20.51 2.03 4.22
N SER A 99 -20.87 2.74 5.27
CA SER A 99 -21.04 4.21 5.23
C SER A 99 -19.72 4.99 5.29
N LEU A 100 -18.60 4.34 5.61
CA LEU A 100 -17.31 5.01 5.75
C LEU A 100 -16.74 5.46 4.41
N ILE A 101 -17.02 4.72 3.34
CA ILE A 101 -16.52 4.98 2.00
C ILE A 101 -17.59 4.61 0.99
N ARG A 102 -17.67 5.37 -0.10
CA ARG A 102 -18.75 5.24 -1.07
C ARG A 102 -18.78 3.89 -1.80
N HIS A 103 -17.63 3.36 -2.19
CA HIS A 103 -17.53 2.11 -2.95
C HIS A 103 -17.34 0.92 -2.00
N GLU A 104 -18.29 -0.02 -2.02
CA GLU A 104 -18.27 -1.18 -1.13
C GLU A 104 -17.00 -2.02 -1.22
N ALA A 105 -16.45 -2.14 -2.42
CA ALA A 105 -15.22 -2.91 -2.64
C ALA A 105 -14.01 -2.35 -1.89
N ASP A 106 -14.04 -1.06 -1.52
CA ASP A 106 -12.94 -0.40 -0.81
C ASP A 106 -13.06 -0.54 0.71
N VAL A 107 -14.20 -0.99 1.22
CA VAL A 107 -14.42 -1.12 2.67
C VAL A 107 -13.41 -2.05 3.33
N PRO A 108 -13.13 -3.26 2.82
CA PRO A 108 -12.13 -4.13 3.43
C PRO A 108 -10.73 -3.52 3.48
N VAL A 109 -10.33 -2.81 2.44
CA VAL A 109 -9.03 -2.11 2.40
C VAL A 109 -8.98 -1.02 3.47
N LEU A 110 -10.03 -0.21 3.54
CA LEU A 110 -10.12 0.88 4.51
C LEU A 110 -10.07 0.37 5.95
N LEU A 111 -10.83 -0.69 6.25
CA LEU A 111 -10.84 -1.30 7.58
C LEU A 111 -9.49 -1.90 7.95
N SER A 112 -8.81 -2.51 6.99
CA SER A 112 -7.46 -3.05 7.20
C SER A 112 -6.47 -1.94 7.53
N ALA A 113 -6.57 -0.81 6.82
CA ALA A 113 -5.74 0.36 7.10
C ALA A 113 -6.01 0.89 8.51
N MET A 114 -7.28 1.04 8.89
CA MET A 114 -7.64 1.51 10.23
C MET A 114 -7.11 0.58 11.32
N ALA A 115 -7.22 -0.73 11.13
CA ALA A 115 -6.75 -1.73 12.10
C ALA A 115 -5.24 -1.70 12.27
N SER A 116 -4.49 -1.42 11.22
CA SER A 116 -3.02 -1.41 11.25
C SER A 116 -2.42 -0.14 11.84
N LYS A 117 -3.18 0.91 12.02
CA LYS A 117 -2.75 2.21 12.56
C LYS A 117 -1.51 2.74 11.84
N PRO A 118 -1.61 3.01 10.53
CA PRO A 118 -0.48 3.51 9.76
C PRO A 118 -0.22 4.98 10.05
N ASP A 119 1.01 5.43 9.78
CA ASP A 119 1.30 6.86 9.74
C ASP A 119 0.76 7.48 8.44
N TRP A 120 0.72 6.68 7.35
CA TRP A 120 0.16 7.09 6.06
C TRP A 120 -0.51 5.91 5.36
N LEU A 121 -1.63 6.20 4.71
CA LEU A 121 -2.22 5.33 3.69
C LEU A 121 -1.91 5.98 2.33
N LEU A 122 -1.13 5.29 1.49
CA LEU A 122 -0.77 5.81 0.17
C LEU A 122 -1.55 5.09 -0.91
N THR A 123 -2.19 5.87 -1.77
CA THR A 123 -3.02 5.37 -2.86
C THR A 123 -3.03 6.36 -4.02
N HIS A 124 -3.21 5.84 -5.24
CA HIS A 124 -3.49 6.67 -6.41
C HIS A 124 -4.98 6.93 -6.57
N ASN A 125 -5.81 6.18 -5.86
CA ASN A 125 -7.27 6.25 -6.00
C ASN A 125 -7.89 7.32 -5.10
N THR A 126 -7.55 8.58 -5.36
CA THR A 126 -8.03 9.72 -4.58
C THR A 126 -9.51 10.06 -4.84
N LYS A 127 -10.11 9.46 -5.88
CA LYS A 127 -11.55 9.58 -6.15
C LYS A 127 -12.38 8.76 -5.16
N HIS A 128 -11.85 7.65 -4.68
CA HIS A 128 -12.49 6.80 -3.69
C HIS A 128 -12.02 7.14 -2.27
N PHE A 129 -10.71 7.21 -2.07
CA PHE A 129 -10.09 7.57 -0.78
C PHE A 129 -9.95 9.08 -0.70
N THR A 130 -11.04 9.75 -0.41
CA THR A 130 -11.17 11.20 -0.44
C THR A 130 -10.74 11.85 0.88
N LYS A 131 -10.64 13.18 0.87
CA LYS A 131 -10.40 13.95 2.11
C LYS A 131 -11.51 13.74 3.14
N ALA A 132 -12.75 13.52 2.69
CA ALA A 132 -13.86 13.22 3.58
C ALA A 132 -13.68 11.87 4.26
N VAL A 133 -13.23 10.85 3.53
CA VAL A 133 -12.89 9.53 4.08
C VAL A 133 -11.77 9.66 5.10
N ALA A 134 -10.73 10.42 4.78
CA ALA A 134 -9.61 10.66 5.69
C ALA A 134 -10.10 11.28 7.02
N ARG A 135 -10.99 12.27 6.94
CA ARG A 135 -11.56 12.89 8.14
C ARG A 135 -12.41 11.93 8.98
N ARG A 136 -13.24 11.11 8.33
CA ARG A 136 -14.12 10.15 9.02
C ARG A 136 -13.32 9.07 9.75
N THR A 137 -12.19 8.68 9.21
CA THR A 137 -11.37 7.57 9.72
C THR A 137 -10.17 8.00 10.53
N SER A 138 -9.85 9.30 10.53
CA SER A 138 -8.62 9.87 11.10
C SER A 138 -7.34 9.30 10.45
N LEU A 139 -7.46 8.77 9.23
CA LEU A 139 -6.31 8.31 8.47
C LEU A 139 -5.69 9.47 7.69
N ARG A 140 -4.38 9.44 7.57
CA ARG A 140 -3.65 10.36 6.71
C ARG A 140 -3.49 9.71 5.33
N ILE A 141 -4.33 10.12 4.40
CA ILE A 141 -4.41 9.54 3.05
C ILE A 141 -3.71 10.49 2.07
N ALA A 142 -2.83 9.95 1.25
CA ALA A 142 -2.06 10.73 0.29
C ALA A 142 -1.64 9.88 -0.91
N THR A 143 -1.21 10.56 -1.97
CA THR A 143 -0.49 9.92 -3.07
C THR A 143 0.99 9.80 -2.69
N PRO A 144 1.76 8.93 -3.36
CA PRO A 144 3.21 8.92 -3.17
C PRO A 144 3.86 10.29 -3.40
N ALA A 145 3.38 11.06 -4.38
CA ALA A 145 3.91 12.40 -4.64
C ALA A 145 3.71 13.34 -3.45
N GLU A 146 2.54 13.35 -2.86
CA GLU A 146 2.25 14.16 -1.67
C GLU A 146 3.07 13.72 -0.46
N PHE A 147 3.24 12.41 -0.29
CA PHE A 147 4.07 11.82 0.77
C PHE A 147 5.53 12.31 0.65
N PHE A 148 6.12 12.20 -0.53
CA PHE A 148 7.51 12.63 -0.75
C PHE A 148 7.67 14.14 -0.59
N ARG A 149 6.70 14.95 -0.99
CA ARG A 149 6.73 16.38 -0.75
C ARG A 149 6.76 16.72 0.74
N THR A 150 5.96 16.01 1.52
CA THR A 150 5.95 16.19 2.98
C THR A 150 7.27 15.79 3.60
N LEU A 151 7.86 14.65 3.17
CA LEU A 151 9.17 14.24 3.65
C LEU A 151 10.25 15.27 3.32
N SER A 152 10.23 15.84 2.12
CA SER A 152 11.19 16.85 1.69
C SER A 152 11.18 18.09 2.60
N THR A 153 9.99 18.52 3.04
CA THR A 153 9.89 19.70 3.93
C THR A 153 10.43 19.43 5.33
N LEU A 154 10.50 18.16 5.76
CA LEU A 154 11.07 17.80 7.06
C LEU A 154 12.59 17.78 7.07
N PHE A 155 13.22 17.67 5.90
CA PHE A 155 14.67 17.55 5.76
C PHE A 155 15.36 18.80 5.20
N LEU A 156 14.60 19.83 4.89
CA LEU A 156 15.15 21.11 4.37
C LEU A 156 15.31 22.15 5.46
#